data_0f4f5616c80a6f0b541947b9392f9ea8
#
_entry.id   0f4f5616c80a6f0b541947b9392f9ea8
#
_cell.length_a   1.000
_cell.length_b   1.000
_cell.length_c   1.000
_cell.angle_alpha   90.00
_cell.angle_beta   90.00
_cell.angle_gamma   90.00
#
_symmetry.space_group_name_H-M   'P 1'
#
loop_
_entity.id
_entity.type
_entity.pdbx_description
1 polymer ?
#
loop_
_entity_poly.entity_id
_entity_poly.type
_entity_poly.pdbx_seq_one_letter_code
_entity_poly.pdbx_strand_id
1 'polypeptide(L)'
;MKRTNYLIAALSLLLCMGSQHSFAATGGKKKVKKEMKMLTPTGSQYVIVKGKNLINPDGSQLYIVGTNLGNWLNPEGYMFNFRKTNCEWMINLMVSELAGPDFAREFWQAFKDNYITEADIAYIAQTGANTIRLPFNYKLFTREDYMGKNDETEGFRMMDKTIEWCRKYGLHLILDMHDCPGGQTGDNIDNGHGYPWLFESEASQQLFCDIWKTIAQKYKDEPVILGYELMNEPIATMFSKELQAEMNAKLEGIYKRATRAIREVDNNHIILLGGSQWNGNFEPFNDWKFDDKLMYTCHRYGGEPTQAAIQKIIDFRDKTQLPMYMGEIGHNTDQWQADFCKTMPT
;
A
#
# COMPACT_ATOMS: atom_id res chain seq x y z
N MET A 1 31.35 38.86 13.75
CA MET A 1 29.90 38.59 13.65
C MET A 1 29.71 37.10 13.82
N LYS A 2 29.12 36.71 14.93
CA LYS A 2 28.93 35.28 15.32
C LYS A 2 27.68 34.75 14.64
N ARG A 3 27.82 33.67 13.86
CA ARG A 3 26.66 32.91 13.34
C ARG A 3 26.15 32.01 14.44
N THR A 4 24.89 32.18 14.81
CA THR A 4 24.17 31.38 15.80
C THR A 4 23.53 30.22 15.07
N ASN A 5 24.00 29.01 15.37
CA ASN A 5 23.38 27.77 14.88
C ASN A 5 22.11 27.50 15.67
N TYR A 6 20.96 27.43 15.01
CA TYR A 6 19.75 26.88 15.58
C TYR A 6 19.69 25.39 15.27
N LEU A 7 19.99 24.58 16.29
CA LEU A 7 19.70 23.16 16.32
C LEU A 7 18.21 23.02 16.63
N ILE A 8 17.47 22.36 15.76
CA ILE A 8 16.12 21.83 16.10
C ILE A 8 16.37 20.45 16.68
N ALA A 9 16.31 20.37 18.00
CA ALA A 9 16.27 19.09 18.73
C ALA A 9 14.81 18.76 19.05
N ALA A 10 14.26 17.77 18.41
CA ALA A 10 13.05 17.09 18.87
C ALA A 10 13.44 15.68 19.27
N LEU A 11 13.91 15.53 20.50
CA LEU A 11 14.14 14.25 21.13
C LEU A 11 13.09 14.06 22.22
N SER A 12 12.18 13.13 22.03
CA SER A 12 11.34 12.62 23.09
C SER A 12 11.79 11.21 23.42
N LEU A 13 12.75 11.09 24.33
CA LEU A 13 13.09 9.83 24.99
C LEU A 13 12.08 9.59 26.11
N LEU A 14 11.32 8.52 26.05
CA LEU A 14 10.70 7.92 27.22
C LEU A 14 11.42 6.61 27.55
N LEU A 15 12.25 6.65 28.57
CA LEU A 15 12.75 5.48 29.27
C LEU A 15 11.64 4.96 30.19
N CYS A 16 11.14 3.76 29.94
CA CYS A 16 10.44 2.97 30.93
C CYS A 16 11.39 1.90 31.47
N MET A 17 11.84 2.09 32.69
CA MET A 17 12.54 1.06 33.46
C MET A 17 11.59 -0.06 33.85
N GLY A 18 11.96 -1.27 33.50
CA GLY A 18 11.21 -2.47 33.79
C GLY A 18 11.32 -2.89 35.24
N SER A 19 10.21 -3.30 35.81
CA SER A 19 10.16 -4.13 37.01
C SER A 19 10.07 -5.60 36.60
N GLN A 20 11.09 -6.38 36.99
CA GLN A 20 11.08 -7.83 36.84
C GLN A 20 10.09 -8.43 37.86
N HIS A 21 9.05 -9.08 37.38
CA HIS A 21 8.25 -10.01 38.16
C HIS A 21 8.45 -11.41 37.60
N SER A 22 9.13 -12.23 38.35
CA SER A 22 9.26 -13.65 38.09
C SER A 22 7.96 -14.37 38.42
N PHE A 23 7.28 -14.89 37.38
CA PHE A 23 6.21 -15.87 37.58
C PHE A 23 6.76 -17.28 37.42
N ALA A 24 6.70 -18.06 38.46
CA ALA A 24 6.95 -19.49 38.42
C ALA A 24 5.77 -20.19 37.76
N ALA A 25 6.01 -20.78 36.61
CA ALA A 25 5.01 -21.58 35.89
C ALA A 25 5.15 -23.06 36.29
N THR A 26 4.25 -23.55 37.14
CA THR A 26 3.95 -24.98 37.25
C THR A 26 2.77 -25.33 36.36
N GLY A 27 3.00 -26.05 35.28
CA GLY A 27 1.95 -26.55 34.42
C GLY A 27 2.52 -27.51 33.39
N GLY A 28 2.19 -28.80 33.51
CA GLY A 28 2.66 -29.87 32.67
C GLY A 28 2.33 -29.66 31.19
N LYS A 29 3.37 -29.54 30.36
CA LYS A 29 3.27 -29.47 28.90
C LYS A 29 2.90 -30.83 28.34
N LYS A 30 1.64 -31.05 27.97
CA LYS A 30 1.29 -32.09 26.99
C LYS A 30 1.91 -31.64 25.64
N LYS A 31 2.98 -32.32 25.23
CA LYS A 31 3.52 -32.20 23.86
C LYS A 31 2.49 -32.76 22.89
N VAL A 32 1.67 -31.90 22.26
CA VAL A 32 0.96 -32.24 21.05
C VAL A 32 2.02 -32.32 19.96
N LYS A 33 2.36 -33.54 19.52
CA LYS A 33 3.11 -33.75 18.29
C LYS A 33 2.22 -33.28 17.14
N LYS A 34 2.43 -32.05 16.67
CA LYS A 34 1.86 -31.59 15.40
C LYS A 34 2.59 -32.36 14.32
N GLU A 35 1.93 -33.32 13.66
CA GLU A 35 2.47 -33.95 12.45
C GLU A 35 2.84 -32.84 11.49
N MET A 36 4.12 -32.69 11.19
CA MET A 36 4.60 -31.78 10.16
C MET A 36 4.14 -32.35 8.82
N LYS A 37 3.04 -31.79 8.29
CA LYS A 37 2.59 -32.09 6.94
C LYS A 37 3.72 -31.67 5.98
N MET A 38 4.31 -32.60 5.27
CA MET A 38 5.31 -32.27 4.26
C MET A 38 4.67 -31.37 3.21
N LEU A 39 5.22 -30.17 3.06
CA LEU A 39 4.79 -29.21 2.06
C LEU A 39 5.30 -29.65 0.68
N THR A 40 4.48 -29.46 -0.34
CA THR A 40 4.89 -29.71 -1.73
C THR A 40 5.20 -28.36 -2.39
N PRO A 41 6.46 -28.12 -2.81
CA PRO A 41 6.81 -26.89 -3.50
C PRO A 41 5.95 -26.67 -4.75
N THR A 42 5.63 -25.40 -5.03
CA THR A 42 4.76 -25.02 -6.16
C THR A 42 5.44 -25.15 -7.52
N GLY A 43 6.77 -25.20 -7.55
CA GLY A 43 7.58 -25.12 -8.78
C GLY A 43 7.73 -23.68 -9.32
N SER A 44 7.10 -22.71 -8.70
CA SER A 44 7.24 -21.27 -8.99
C SER A 44 8.18 -20.63 -7.98
N GLN A 45 8.95 -19.63 -8.41
CA GLN A 45 9.69 -18.75 -7.51
C GLN A 45 8.83 -17.58 -6.96
N TYR A 46 7.61 -17.43 -7.47
CA TYR A 46 6.65 -16.40 -7.05
C TYR A 46 5.59 -16.99 -6.14
N VAL A 47 5.00 -16.14 -5.31
CA VAL A 47 3.74 -16.46 -4.63
C VAL A 47 2.65 -16.65 -5.70
N ILE A 48 1.84 -17.69 -5.55
CA ILE A 48 0.76 -17.99 -6.49
C ILE A 48 -0.61 -17.88 -5.83
N VAL A 49 -1.62 -17.58 -6.64
CA VAL A 49 -3.03 -17.61 -6.26
C VAL A 49 -3.57 -19.03 -6.42
N LYS A 50 -4.18 -19.59 -5.37
CA LYS A 50 -4.86 -20.86 -5.39
C LYS A 50 -6.20 -20.79 -4.66
N GLY A 51 -7.27 -20.56 -5.41
CA GLY A 51 -8.56 -20.24 -4.82
C GLY A 51 -8.45 -18.99 -3.94
N LYS A 52 -8.96 -19.03 -2.73
CA LYS A 52 -8.92 -17.92 -1.75
C LYS A 52 -7.55 -17.72 -1.07
N ASN A 53 -6.55 -18.50 -1.44
CA ASN A 53 -5.28 -18.54 -0.73
C ASN A 53 -4.12 -18.04 -1.60
N LEU A 54 -3.14 -17.44 -0.93
CA LEU A 54 -1.80 -17.21 -1.46
C LEU A 54 -0.89 -18.35 -1.03
N ILE A 55 -0.10 -18.88 -1.94
CA ILE A 55 0.81 -20.00 -1.67
C ILE A 55 2.24 -19.58 -1.99
N ASN A 56 3.11 -19.72 -1.00
CA ASN A 56 4.54 -19.50 -1.14
C ASN A 56 5.20 -20.53 -2.07
N PRO A 57 6.39 -20.25 -2.61
CA PRO A 57 7.16 -21.19 -3.43
C PRO A 57 7.37 -22.57 -2.78
N ASP A 58 7.52 -22.62 -1.46
CA ASP A 58 7.71 -23.87 -0.69
C ASP A 58 6.41 -24.67 -0.49
N GLY A 59 5.27 -24.15 -0.95
CA GLY A 59 3.95 -24.76 -0.82
C GLY A 59 3.21 -24.39 0.48
N SER A 60 3.80 -23.58 1.34
CA SER A 60 3.10 -23.04 2.53
C SER A 60 2.09 -21.98 2.14
N GLN A 61 1.03 -21.84 2.93
CA GLN A 61 0.09 -20.73 2.77
C GLN A 61 0.73 -19.44 3.29
N LEU A 62 0.65 -18.38 2.49
CA LEU A 62 1.03 -17.03 2.90
C LEU A 62 -0.18 -16.31 3.52
N TYR A 63 -0.04 -15.91 4.77
CA TYR A 63 -0.91 -14.92 5.41
C TYR A 63 -0.16 -13.59 5.44
N ILE A 64 -0.70 -12.58 4.81
CA ILE A 64 -0.09 -11.25 4.79
C ILE A 64 -0.18 -10.64 6.19
N VAL A 65 0.98 -10.37 6.78
CA VAL A 65 1.16 -9.62 8.02
C VAL A 65 2.16 -8.52 7.73
N GLY A 66 1.73 -7.27 7.78
CA GLY A 66 2.60 -6.20 7.32
C GLY A 66 2.17 -4.81 7.71
N THR A 67 2.82 -3.85 7.10
CA THR A 67 2.53 -2.43 7.28
C THR A 67 2.73 -1.66 5.97
N ASN A 68 2.17 -0.45 5.91
CA ASN A 68 2.35 0.48 4.81
C ASN A 68 3.50 1.44 5.11
N LEU A 69 4.30 1.77 4.10
CA LEU A 69 5.28 2.85 4.18
C LEU A 69 4.61 4.18 3.77
N GLY A 70 3.55 4.55 4.47
CA GLY A 70 2.76 5.75 4.20
C GLY A 70 3.57 7.05 4.32
N ASN A 71 3.07 8.12 3.71
CA ASN A 71 3.65 9.46 3.72
C ASN A 71 5.03 9.60 3.06
N TRP A 72 5.66 8.51 2.66
CA TRP A 72 7.03 8.55 2.12
C TRP A 72 7.08 8.97 0.66
N LEU A 73 6.44 8.21 -0.22
CA LEU A 73 6.44 8.47 -1.67
C LEU A 73 5.10 9.03 -2.18
N ASN A 74 4.17 9.25 -1.27
CA ASN A 74 2.93 9.99 -1.47
C ASN A 74 2.61 10.77 -0.19
N PRO A 75 3.13 12.01 -0.03
CA PRO A 75 2.93 12.80 1.18
C PRO A 75 1.48 13.24 1.37
N GLU A 76 0.98 13.04 2.57
CA GLU A 76 -0.35 13.46 3.00
C GLU A 76 -0.27 14.41 4.18
N GLY A 77 -0.94 15.55 4.07
CA GLY A 77 -0.80 16.66 5.01
C GLY A 77 -1.14 16.31 6.46
N TYR A 78 -2.12 15.42 6.68
CA TYR A 78 -2.48 15.02 8.05
C TYR A 78 -1.36 14.25 8.75
N MET A 79 -0.53 13.52 8.02
CA MET A 79 0.64 12.83 8.59
C MET A 79 1.77 13.80 8.99
N PHE A 80 1.76 15.02 8.46
CA PHE A 80 2.59 16.14 8.92
C PHE A 80 1.91 17.00 10.01
N ASN A 81 0.72 16.61 10.48
CA ASN A 81 -0.14 17.41 11.35
C ASN A 81 -0.61 18.74 10.73
N PHE A 82 -0.67 18.86 9.43
CA PHE A 82 -1.24 19.99 8.73
C PHE A 82 -2.77 19.85 8.63
N ARG A 83 -3.49 20.96 8.80
CA ARG A 83 -4.96 20.91 8.82
C ARG A 83 -5.61 21.09 7.44
N LYS A 84 -4.97 21.84 6.54
CA LYS A 84 -5.52 22.23 5.24
C LYS A 84 -4.55 22.05 4.08
N THR A 85 -3.28 21.90 4.36
CA THR A 85 -2.25 21.60 3.38
C THR A 85 -2.23 20.08 3.22
N ASN A 86 -3.02 19.56 2.28
CA ASN A 86 -3.43 18.16 2.29
C ASN A 86 -2.54 17.25 1.43
N CYS A 87 -2.03 17.74 0.31
CA CYS A 87 -1.30 16.93 -0.66
C CYS A 87 0.08 17.55 -0.97
N GLU A 88 0.91 16.82 -1.70
CA GLU A 88 2.32 17.17 -1.93
C GLU A 88 2.51 18.59 -2.45
N TRP A 89 1.80 18.99 -3.53
CA TRP A 89 2.01 20.31 -4.12
C TRP A 89 1.68 21.46 -3.16
N MET A 90 0.66 21.29 -2.29
CA MET A 90 0.34 22.26 -1.24
C MET A 90 1.45 22.33 -0.19
N ILE A 91 2.00 21.16 0.20
CA ILE A 91 3.12 21.07 1.15
C ILE A 91 4.35 21.72 0.53
N ASN A 92 4.67 21.42 -0.73
CA ASN A 92 5.78 22.01 -1.45
C ASN A 92 5.66 23.53 -1.56
N LEU A 93 4.47 24.03 -1.89
CA LEU A 93 4.21 25.47 -1.92
C LEU A 93 4.44 26.10 -0.54
N MET A 94 3.89 25.51 0.51
CA MET A 94 4.06 26.01 1.87
C MET A 94 5.53 26.04 2.30
N VAL A 95 6.29 24.98 2.04
CA VAL A 95 7.72 24.94 2.37
C VAL A 95 8.50 25.97 1.55
N SER A 96 8.15 26.15 0.27
CA SER A 96 8.75 27.15 -0.61
C SER A 96 8.48 28.59 -0.13
N GLU A 97 7.27 28.89 0.32
CA GLU A 97 6.92 30.20 0.89
C GLU A 97 7.62 30.48 2.22
N LEU A 98 7.80 29.46 3.06
CA LEU A 98 8.42 29.61 4.37
C LEU A 98 9.96 29.70 4.31
N ALA A 99 10.59 28.99 3.40
CA ALA A 99 12.04 28.81 3.42
C ALA A 99 12.75 29.03 2.06
N GLY A 100 11.97 29.24 1.03
CA GLY A 100 12.45 29.43 -0.35
C GLY A 100 12.41 28.14 -1.18
N PRO A 101 12.31 28.28 -2.52
CA PRO A 101 12.15 27.13 -3.42
C PRO A 101 13.40 26.22 -3.48
N ASP A 102 14.57 26.77 -3.29
CA ASP A 102 15.81 25.98 -3.24
C ASP A 102 15.81 25.07 -2.00
N PHE A 103 15.45 25.63 -0.85
CA PHE A 103 15.30 24.85 0.37
C PHE A 103 14.21 23.78 0.26
N ALA A 104 13.11 24.06 -0.41
CA ALA A 104 12.04 23.07 -0.63
C ALA A 104 12.56 21.87 -1.42
N ARG A 105 13.39 22.08 -2.44
CA ARG A 105 14.05 20.98 -3.19
C ARG A 105 14.98 20.16 -2.30
N GLU A 106 15.81 20.82 -1.51
CA GLU A 106 16.70 20.14 -0.56
C GLU A 106 15.92 19.36 0.52
N PHE A 107 14.84 19.95 1.02
CA PHE A 107 13.95 19.30 1.98
C PHE A 107 13.36 18.00 1.42
N TRP A 108 12.79 18.02 0.22
CA TRP A 108 12.20 16.85 -0.40
C TRP A 108 13.21 15.76 -0.70
N GLN A 109 14.42 16.14 -1.15
CA GLN A 109 15.47 15.15 -1.36
C GLN A 109 15.88 14.49 -0.04
N ALA A 110 16.09 15.28 1.00
CA ALA A 110 16.41 14.77 2.33
C ALA A 110 15.27 13.93 2.91
N PHE A 111 14.01 14.31 2.66
CA PHE A 111 12.84 13.56 3.09
C PHE A 111 12.79 12.18 2.42
N LYS A 112 12.91 12.10 1.10
CA LYS A 112 12.96 10.83 0.36
C LYS A 112 14.08 9.90 0.84
N ASP A 113 15.24 10.45 1.16
CA ASP A 113 16.41 9.66 1.52
C ASP A 113 16.44 9.22 2.99
N ASN A 114 15.71 9.91 3.90
CA ASN A 114 15.83 9.69 5.33
C ASN A 114 14.51 9.39 6.07
N TYR A 115 13.34 9.58 5.45
CA TYR A 115 12.06 9.34 6.13
C TYR A 115 11.82 7.85 6.37
N ILE A 116 12.11 7.01 5.37
CA ILE A 116 12.20 5.56 5.50
C ILE A 116 13.62 5.12 5.17
N THR A 117 14.19 4.32 6.03
CA THR A 117 15.56 3.81 5.91
C THR A 117 15.62 2.29 5.99
N GLU A 118 16.77 1.70 5.70
CA GLU A 118 16.97 0.26 5.87
C GLU A 118 16.73 -0.19 7.31
N ALA A 119 17.03 0.65 8.31
CA ALA A 119 16.81 0.34 9.71
C ALA A 119 15.32 0.17 10.05
N ASP A 120 14.45 0.94 9.41
CA ASP A 120 13.00 0.82 9.57
C ASP A 120 12.50 -0.51 9.01
N ILE A 121 12.98 -0.91 7.83
CA ILE A 121 12.65 -2.20 7.23
C ILE A 121 13.15 -3.37 8.07
N ALA A 122 14.37 -3.27 8.60
CA ALA A 122 14.91 -4.26 9.53
C ALA A 122 14.07 -4.38 10.81
N TYR A 123 13.60 -3.24 11.34
CA TYR A 123 12.71 -3.22 12.50
C TYR A 123 11.37 -3.87 12.20
N ILE A 124 10.74 -3.53 11.07
CA ILE A 124 9.48 -4.13 10.63
C ILE A 124 9.62 -5.66 10.55
N ALA A 125 10.68 -6.17 9.93
CA ALA A 125 10.91 -7.61 9.85
C ALA A 125 11.05 -8.27 11.24
N GLN A 126 11.67 -7.60 12.20
CA GLN A 126 11.82 -8.10 13.59
C GLN A 126 10.48 -8.20 14.34
N THR A 127 9.45 -7.46 13.93
CA THR A 127 8.11 -7.56 14.52
C THR A 127 7.35 -8.82 14.12
N GLY A 128 7.89 -9.59 13.16
CA GLY A 128 7.24 -10.77 12.58
C GLY A 128 6.40 -10.47 11.35
N ALA A 129 6.47 -9.25 10.82
CA ALA A 129 5.89 -8.92 9.52
C ALA A 129 6.59 -9.70 8.40
N ASN A 130 5.84 -10.03 7.35
CA ASN A 130 6.35 -10.73 6.17
C ASN A 130 6.11 -9.95 4.87
N THR A 131 5.40 -8.83 4.94
CA THR A 131 5.01 -8.05 3.76
C THR A 131 5.06 -6.56 4.06
N ILE A 132 5.53 -5.79 3.10
CA ILE A 132 5.45 -4.32 3.09
C ILE A 132 4.57 -3.91 1.91
N ARG A 133 3.68 -2.94 2.12
CA ARG A 133 2.99 -2.21 1.06
C ARG A 133 3.67 -0.87 0.88
N LEU A 134 4.04 -0.53 -0.35
CA LEU A 134 4.71 0.71 -0.73
C LEU A 134 3.76 1.62 -1.51
N PRO A 135 3.08 2.55 -0.84
CA PRO A 135 2.34 3.62 -1.50
C PRO A 135 3.29 4.54 -2.26
N PHE A 136 2.99 4.80 -3.54
CA PHE A 136 3.76 5.74 -4.35
C PHE A 136 2.87 6.59 -5.25
N ASN A 137 3.35 7.79 -5.59
CA ASN A 137 2.69 8.68 -6.53
C ASN A 137 3.19 8.42 -7.96
N TYR A 138 2.29 8.43 -8.93
CA TYR A 138 2.62 8.23 -10.35
C TYR A 138 3.65 9.25 -10.88
N LYS A 139 3.67 10.45 -10.33
CA LYS A 139 4.57 11.54 -10.75
C LYS A 139 6.04 11.20 -10.60
N LEU A 140 6.39 10.24 -9.73
CA LEU A 140 7.76 9.72 -9.62
C LEU A 140 8.25 9.00 -10.89
N PHE A 141 7.37 8.74 -11.85
CA PHE A 141 7.65 8.11 -13.15
C PHE A 141 7.40 9.05 -14.32
N THR A 142 7.29 10.35 -14.06
CA THR A 142 7.07 11.39 -15.05
C THR A 142 8.18 12.45 -14.95
N ARG A 143 8.11 13.46 -15.84
CA ARG A 143 9.01 14.63 -15.79
C ARG A 143 8.44 15.80 -15.01
N GLU A 144 7.31 15.61 -14.35
CA GLU A 144 6.75 16.63 -13.49
C GLU A 144 7.62 16.80 -12.23
N ASP A 145 7.79 18.04 -11.79
CA ASP A 145 8.40 18.30 -10.50
C ASP A 145 7.47 17.81 -9.39
N TYR A 146 7.97 16.83 -8.64
CA TYR A 146 7.25 16.21 -7.54
C TYR A 146 8.23 15.87 -6.42
N MET A 147 7.94 16.30 -5.20
CA MET A 147 8.87 16.17 -4.06
C MET A 147 10.28 16.67 -4.39
N GLY A 148 10.36 17.92 -4.88
CA GLY A 148 11.56 18.51 -5.39
C GLY A 148 11.71 18.34 -6.89
N LYS A 149 12.88 17.94 -7.35
CA LYS A 149 13.11 17.69 -8.77
C LYS A 149 12.89 16.22 -9.08
N ASN A 150 12.17 15.96 -10.17
CA ASN A 150 12.08 14.62 -10.74
C ASN A 150 12.72 14.53 -12.11
N ASP A 151 13.24 13.35 -12.35
CA ASP A 151 13.26 12.74 -13.65
C ASP A 151 12.39 11.47 -13.60
N GLU A 152 12.05 10.92 -14.73
CA GLU A 152 11.21 9.72 -14.87
C GLU A 152 11.81 8.43 -14.26
N THR A 153 13.00 8.52 -13.66
CA THR A 153 13.73 7.41 -13.03
C THR A 153 13.65 7.41 -11.50
N GLU A 154 13.18 8.48 -10.88
CA GLU A 154 13.16 8.64 -9.42
C GLU A 154 12.35 7.55 -8.74
N GLY A 155 11.18 7.20 -9.27
CA GLY A 155 10.36 6.10 -8.76
C GLY A 155 11.11 4.76 -8.77
N PHE A 156 11.87 4.49 -9.83
CA PHE A 156 12.68 3.28 -9.91
C PHE A 156 13.81 3.27 -8.90
N ARG A 157 14.48 4.40 -8.69
CA ARG A 157 15.52 4.53 -7.66
C ARG A 157 14.98 4.16 -6.27
N MET A 158 13.79 4.63 -5.94
CA MET A 158 13.16 4.35 -4.64
C MET A 158 12.67 2.91 -4.54
N MET A 159 12.09 2.37 -5.60
CA MET A 159 11.64 0.97 -5.65
C MET A 159 12.82 -0.02 -5.57
N ASP A 160 13.89 0.20 -6.34
CA ASP A 160 15.08 -0.66 -6.33
C ASP A 160 15.67 -0.74 -4.91
N LYS A 161 15.79 0.40 -4.22
CA LYS A 161 16.25 0.49 -2.84
C LYS A 161 15.34 -0.30 -1.87
N THR A 162 14.03 -0.16 -2.01
CA THR A 162 13.06 -0.86 -1.16
C THR A 162 13.06 -2.37 -1.43
N ILE A 163 13.17 -2.80 -2.69
CA ILE A 163 13.27 -4.20 -3.09
C ILE A 163 14.54 -4.83 -2.49
N GLU A 164 15.67 -4.14 -2.55
CA GLU A 164 16.93 -4.60 -1.96
C GLU A 164 16.78 -4.84 -0.46
N TRP A 165 16.18 -3.90 0.26
CA TRP A 165 15.93 -4.04 1.68
C TRP A 165 14.95 -5.18 2.00
N CYS A 166 13.84 -5.28 1.27
CA CYS A 166 12.88 -6.38 1.45
C CYS A 166 13.54 -7.73 1.20
N ARG A 167 14.35 -7.87 0.15
CA ARG A 167 15.12 -9.10 -0.14
C ARG A 167 16.06 -9.45 1.01
N LYS A 168 16.78 -8.47 1.53
CA LYS A 168 17.74 -8.67 2.63
C LYS A 168 17.07 -9.19 3.91
N TYR A 169 15.85 -8.75 4.19
CA TYR A 169 15.12 -9.10 5.41
C TYR A 169 14.01 -10.14 5.20
N GLY A 170 13.91 -10.72 4.01
CA GLY A 170 12.96 -11.80 3.71
C GLY A 170 11.50 -11.36 3.70
N LEU A 171 11.23 -10.12 3.28
CA LEU A 171 9.89 -9.55 3.18
C LEU A 171 9.39 -9.57 1.73
N HIS A 172 8.10 -9.76 1.54
CA HIS A 172 7.42 -9.48 0.29
C HIS A 172 7.10 -7.99 0.16
N LEU A 173 6.97 -7.51 -1.08
CA LEU A 173 6.65 -6.12 -1.39
C LEU A 173 5.40 -6.04 -2.27
N ILE A 174 4.41 -5.24 -1.87
CA ILE A 174 3.29 -4.83 -2.71
C ILE A 174 3.56 -3.41 -3.18
N LEU A 175 3.56 -3.19 -4.49
CA LEU A 175 3.65 -1.86 -5.08
C LEU A 175 2.24 -1.30 -5.25
N ASP A 176 1.93 -0.19 -4.60
CA ASP A 176 0.64 0.45 -4.61
C ASP A 176 0.69 1.83 -5.26
N MET A 177 0.05 2.00 -6.42
CA MET A 177 -0.13 3.33 -6.98
C MET A 177 -1.18 4.08 -6.19
N HIS A 178 -0.70 4.85 -5.22
CA HIS A 178 -1.53 5.54 -4.25
C HIS A 178 -2.18 6.80 -4.79
N ASP A 179 -1.52 7.46 -5.72
CA ASP A 179 -2.07 8.56 -6.54
C ASP A 179 -1.88 8.20 -8.02
N CYS A 180 -2.98 8.18 -8.75
CA CYS A 180 -3.05 7.86 -10.17
C CYS A 180 -3.09 9.12 -11.02
N PRO A 181 -2.68 9.07 -12.31
CA PRO A 181 -2.81 10.18 -13.23
C PRO A 181 -4.23 10.76 -13.26
N GLY A 182 -4.37 12.03 -12.96
CA GLY A 182 -5.66 12.72 -12.87
C GLY A 182 -6.39 12.58 -11.53
N GLY A 183 -5.86 11.76 -10.61
CA GLY A 183 -6.51 11.41 -9.35
C GLY A 183 -7.64 10.39 -9.51
N GLN A 184 -7.76 9.48 -8.58
CA GLN A 184 -8.77 8.42 -8.59
C GLN A 184 -9.78 8.52 -7.46
N THR A 185 -9.45 9.22 -6.40
CA THR A 185 -10.30 9.39 -5.21
C THR A 185 -11.05 10.70 -5.24
N GLY A 186 -10.37 11.78 -5.62
CA GLY A 186 -10.85 13.16 -5.58
C GLY A 186 -10.69 13.82 -4.21
N ASP A 187 -9.80 13.33 -3.35
CA ASP A 187 -9.53 13.85 -2.01
C ASP A 187 -8.01 13.95 -1.76
N ASN A 188 -7.60 14.17 -0.51
CA ASN A 188 -6.23 14.43 -0.08
C ASN A 188 -5.24 13.29 -0.32
N ILE A 189 -5.71 12.07 -0.48
CA ILE A 189 -4.85 10.90 -0.73
C ILE A 189 -4.35 10.81 -2.17
N ASP A 190 -4.94 11.61 -3.06
CA ASP A 190 -4.45 11.79 -4.43
C ASP A 190 -3.96 13.24 -4.66
N ASN A 191 -4.20 13.81 -5.82
CA ASN A 191 -3.74 15.15 -6.17
C ASN A 191 -4.47 16.31 -5.46
N GLY A 192 -5.52 16.03 -4.68
CA GLY A 192 -6.26 17.05 -3.94
C GLY A 192 -7.07 18.04 -4.81
N HIS A 193 -7.36 17.70 -6.06
CA HIS A 193 -8.10 18.59 -6.99
C HIS A 193 -9.63 18.52 -6.81
N GLY A 194 -10.12 17.74 -5.85
CA GLY A 194 -11.54 17.67 -5.52
C GLY A 194 -12.40 16.87 -6.51
N TYR A 195 -11.80 16.24 -7.53
CA TYR A 195 -12.49 15.40 -8.49
C TYR A 195 -11.55 14.34 -9.09
N PRO A 196 -11.99 13.07 -9.22
CA PRO A 196 -11.17 11.98 -9.75
C PRO A 196 -11.17 11.97 -11.28
N TRP A 197 -10.37 12.81 -11.91
CA TRP A 197 -10.31 13.01 -13.36
C TRP A 197 -9.85 11.78 -14.14
N LEU A 198 -9.24 10.79 -13.49
CA LEU A 198 -8.90 9.50 -14.11
C LEU A 198 -10.10 8.86 -14.79
N PHE A 199 -11.31 9.00 -14.23
CA PHE A 199 -12.52 8.39 -14.77
C PHE A 199 -13.07 9.12 -16.02
N GLU A 200 -12.61 10.33 -16.31
CA GLU A 200 -13.05 11.15 -17.43
C GLU A 200 -11.96 11.35 -18.52
N SER A 201 -10.69 11.25 -18.11
CA SER A 201 -9.55 11.56 -18.97
C SER A 201 -8.94 10.32 -19.61
N GLU A 202 -9.15 10.13 -20.90
CA GLU A 202 -8.50 9.08 -21.68
C GLU A 202 -6.96 9.19 -21.64
N ALA A 203 -6.42 10.41 -21.62
CA ALA A 203 -4.98 10.64 -21.51
C ALA A 203 -4.45 10.17 -20.15
N SER A 204 -5.18 10.43 -19.04
CA SER A 204 -4.82 9.96 -17.71
C SER A 204 -4.89 8.43 -17.62
N GLN A 205 -5.91 7.81 -18.19
CA GLN A 205 -6.05 6.35 -18.25
C GLN A 205 -4.92 5.71 -19.06
N GLN A 206 -4.52 6.32 -20.18
CA GLN A 206 -3.40 5.83 -20.97
C GLN A 206 -2.09 5.93 -20.21
N LEU A 207 -1.82 7.08 -19.58
CA LEU A 207 -0.63 7.27 -18.74
C LEU A 207 -0.59 6.29 -17.57
N PHE A 208 -1.72 6.01 -16.93
CA PHE A 208 -1.86 4.99 -15.88
C PHE A 208 -1.42 3.61 -16.38
N CYS A 209 -1.89 3.20 -17.56
CA CYS A 209 -1.51 1.92 -18.16
C CYS A 209 -0.03 1.89 -18.55
N ASP A 210 0.51 2.97 -19.11
CA ASP A 210 1.90 3.05 -19.57
C ASP A 210 2.89 2.99 -18.40
N ILE A 211 2.59 3.66 -17.29
CA ILE A 211 3.41 3.61 -16.07
C ILE A 211 3.41 2.19 -15.51
N TRP A 212 2.24 1.56 -15.35
CA TRP A 212 2.18 0.18 -14.86
C TRP A 212 2.91 -0.81 -15.76
N LYS A 213 2.76 -0.68 -17.09
CA LYS A 213 3.50 -1.50 -18.05
C LYS A 213 5.01 -1.31 -17.90
N THR A 214 5.47 -0.07 -17.71
CA THR A 214 6.89 0.25 -17.56
C THR A 214 7.44 -0.33 -16.25
N ILE A 215 6.71 -0.22 -15.14
CA ILE A 215 7.05 -0.84 -13.85
C ILE A 215 7.12 -2.37 -14.02
N ALA A 216 6.09 -2.97 -14.58
CA ALA A 216 6.02 -4.41 -14.79
C ALA A 216 7.15 -4.92 -15.70
N GLN A 217 7.46 -4.21 -16.80
CA GLN A 217 8.58 -4.57 -17.68
C GLN A 217 9.93 -4.62 -16.96
N LYS A 218 10.17 -3.67 -16.03
CA LYS A 218 11.40 -3.64 -15.25
C LYS A 218 11.46 -4.76 -14.22
N TYR A 219 10.35 -5.05 -13.56
CA TYR A 219 10.33 -5.93 -12.39
C TYR A 219 9.72 -7.31 -12.63
N LYS A 220 9.40 -7.69 -13.85
CA LYS A 220 8.75 -8.97 -14.18
C LYS A 220 9.46 -10.22 -13.65
N ASP A 221 10.78 -10.12 -13.41
CA ASP A 221 11.62 -11.21 -12.93
C ASP A 221 12.02 -11.06 -11.44
N GLU A 222 11.31 -10.19 -10.67
CA GLU A 222 11.62 -9.86 -9.28
C GLU A 222 10.66 -10.53 -8.29
N PRO A 223 10.99 -11.70 -7.74
CA PRO A 223 10.07 -12.47 -6.89
C PRO A 223 9.84 -11.88 -5.48
N VAL A 224 10.60 -10.85 -5.07
CA VAL A 224 10.34 -10.09 -3.83
C VAL A 224 9.02 -9.35 -3.94
N ILE A 225 8.67 -8.87 -5.13
CA ILE A 225 7.38 -8.25 -5.37
C ILE A 225 6.29 -9.32 -5.34
N LEU A 226 5.34 -9.19 -4.42
CA LEU A 226 4.15 -10.02 -4.35
C LEU A 226 3.19 -9.71 -5.49
N GLY A 227 2.99 -8.43 -5.76
CA GLY A 227 2.08 -7.98 -6.80
C GLY A 227 1.96 -6.46 -6.90
N TYR A 228 1.14 -6.06 -7.86
CA TYR A 228 0.84 -4.68 -8.23
C TYR A 228 -0.56 -4.31 -7.79
N GLU A 229 -0.70 -3.46 -6.79
CA GLU A 229 -1.97 -2.85 -6.39
C GLU A 229 -2.21 -1.64 -7.27
N LEU A 230 -3.12 -1.83 -8.23
CA LEU A 230 -3.21 -0.92 -9.36
C LEU A 230 -3.65 0.48 -8.98
N MET A 231 -4.53 0.59 -7.97
CA MET A 231 -5.13 1.88 -7.61
C MET A 231 -5.58 1.86 -6.15
N ASN A 232 -5.10 2.81 -5.36
CA ASN A 232 -5.56 3.01 -3.99
C ASN A 232 -6.91 3.74 -3.96
N GLU A 233 -7.85 3.22 -3.17
CA GLU A 233 -9.09 3.89 -2.73
C GLU A 233 -9.86 4.68 -3.80
N PRO A 234 -10.25 4.07 -4.93
CA PRO A 234 -10.95 4.80 -5.98
C PRO A 234 -12.33 5.28 -5.52
N ILE A 235 -12.71 6.47 -5.97
CA ILE A 235 -14.04 7.06 -5.85
C ILE A 235 -14.46 7.29 -4.39
N ALA A 236 -14.23 8.49 -3.89
CA ALA A 236 -14.65 8.87 -2.54
C ALA A 236 -16.17 8.83 -2.34
N THR A 237 -16.59 8.67 -1.09
CA THR A 237 -18.01 8.63 -0.72
C THR A 237 -18.69 10.00 -0.69
N MET A 238 -17.93 11.10 -0.80
CA MET A 238 -18.47 12.47 -0.75
C MET A 238 -19.24 12.89 -2.00
N PHE A 239 -19.10 12.18 -3.10
CA PHE A 239 -19.82 12.47 -4.34
C PHE A 239 -21.29 12.04 -4.27
N SER A 240 -22.16 12.62 -5.12
CA SER A 240 -23.56 12.18 -5.24
C SER A 240 -23.64 10.71 -5.66
N LYS A 241 -24.76 10.05 -5.36
CA LYS A 241 -24.95 8.63 -5.73
C LYS A 241 -24.94 8.41 -7.22
N GLU A 242 -25.45 9.37 -7.99
CA GLU A 242 -25.46 9.34 -9.45
C GLU A 242 -24.03 9.39 -9.98
N LEU A 243 -23.20 10.31 -9.50
CA LEU A 243 -21.81 10.44 -9.92
C LEU A 243 -20.97 9.22 -9.49
N GLN A 244 -21.20 8.71 -8.27
CA GLN A 244 -20.58 7.45 -7.84
C GLN A 244 -20.94 6.29 -8.79
N ALA A 245 -22.21 6.18 -9.23
CA ALA A 245 -22.65 5.14 -10.15
C ALA A 245 -21.99 5.27 -11.54
N GLU A 246 -21.86 6.49 -12.06
CA GLU A 246 -21.18 6.74 -13.34
C GLU A 246 -19.71 6.34 -13.31
N MET A 247 -18.98 6.68 -12.24
CA MET A 247 -17.58 6.31 -12.07
C MET A 247 -17.43 4.81 -11.80
N ASN A 248 -18.30 4.22 -10.97
CA ASN A 248 -18.32 2.79 -10.70
C ASN A 248 -18.46 1.95 -11.97
N ALA A 249 -19.27 2.41 -12.93
CA ALA A 249 -19.44 1.72 -14.21
C ALA A 249 -18.16 1.68 -15.07
N LYS A 250 -17.21 2.58 -14.82
CA LYS A 250 -15.93 2.67 -15.56
C LYS A 250 -14.78 1.90 -14.87
N LEU A 251 -14.86 1.68 -13.56
CA LEU A 251 -13.76 1.18 -12.73
C LEU A 251 -13.19 -0.16 -13.22
N GLU A 252 -14.05 -1.16 -13.43
CA GLU A 252 -13.63 -2.49 -13.88
C GLU A 252 -12.95 -2.43 -15.26
N GLY A 253 -13.46 -1.58 -16.17
CA GLY A 253 -12.89 -1.36 -17.49
C GLY A 253 -11.47 -0.80 -17.45
N ILE A 254 -11.22 0.16 -16.55
CA ILE A 254 -9.89 0.75 -16.33
C ILE A 254 -8.92 -0.29 -15.78
N TYR A 255 -9.33 -1.07 -14.78
CA TYR A 255 -8.51 -2.17 -14.24
C TYR A 255 -8.16 -3.22 -15.30
N LYS A 256 -9.13 -3.65 -16.10
CA LYS A 256 -8.89 -4.59 -17.22
C LYS A 256 -7.90 -4.05 -18.24
N ARG A 257 -7.98 -2.75 -18.54
CA ARG A 257 -7.06 -2.09 -19.47
C ARG A 257 -5.64 -2.09 -18.93
N ALA A 258 -5.43 -1.70 -17.68
CA ALA A 258 -4.11 -1.71 -17.04
C ALA A 258 -3.56 -3.14 -16.90
N THR A 259 -4.39 -4.10 -16.49
CA THR A 259 -4.00 -5.50 -16.40
C THR A 259 -3.52 -6.04 -17.75
N ARG A 260 -4.24 -5.76 -18.85
CA ARG A 260 -3.79 -6.16 -20.20
C ARG A 260 -2.43 -5.55 -20.57
N ALA A 261 -2.21 -4.26 -20.25
CA ALA A 261 -0.93 -3.61 -20.50
C ALA A 261 0.22 -4.26 -19.71
N ILE A 262 -0.01 -4.61 -18.45
CA ILE A 262 0.96 -5.36 -17.63
C ILE A 262 1.22 -6.74 -18.23
N ARG A 263 0.17 -7.49 -18.61
CA ARG A 263 0.30 -8.87 -19.12
C ARG A 263 1.01 -8.98 -20.47
N GLU A 264 1.15 -7.88 -21.21
CA GLU A 264 2.02 -7.84 -22.39
C GLU A 264 3.51 -8.08 -22.05
N VAL A 265 3.91 -7.82 -20.81
CA VAL A 265 5.32 -7.85 -20.39
C VAL A 265 5.58 -8.73 -19.16
N ASP A 266 4.58 -8.96 -18.30
CA ASP A 266 4.69 -9.67 -17.03
C ASP A 266 3.50 -10.62 -16.81
N ASN A 267 3.82 -11.92 -16.78
CA ASN A 267 2.88 -12.98 -16.46
C ASN A 267 3.12 -13.61 -15.07
N ASN A 268 3.97 -13.02 -14.24
CA ASN A 268 4.40 -13.60 -12.97
C ASN A 268 3.65 -13.04 -11.78
N HIS A 269 3.53 -11.72 -11.69
CA HIS A 269 3.04 -11.04 -10.50
C HIS A 269 1.50 -11.05 -10.39
N ILE A 270 1.05 -11.00 -9.14
CA ILE A 270 -0.37 -10.87 -8.79
C ILE A 270 -0.83 -9.43 -9.06
N ILE A 271 -2.02 -9.26 -9.62
CA ILE A 271 -2.68 -7.97 -9.75
C ILE A 271 -3.65 -7.81 -8.59
N LEU A 272 -3.52 -6.72 -7.85
CA LEU A 272 -4.38 -6.39 -6.73
C LEU A 272 -5.35 -5.27 -7.12
N LEU A 273 -6.63 -5.48 -6.82
CA LEU A 273 -7.71 -4.58 -7.21
C LEU A 273 -8.44 -4.05 -5.97
N GLY A 274 -8.49 -2.74 -5.82
CA GLY A 274 -9.27 -2.06 -4.80
C GLY A 274 -10.75 -1.94 -5.20
N GLY A 275 -11.64 -2.09 -4.24
CA GLY A 275 -13.05 -1.76 -4.42
C GLY A 275 -13.26 -0.24 -4.54
N SER A 276 -14.41 0.19 -5.05
CA SER A 276 -14.78 1.60 -5.02
C SER A 276 -15.17 2.08 -3.60
N GLN A 277 -15.45 3.37 -3.46
CA GLN A 277 -15.79 4.02 -2.19
C GLN A 277 -14.80 3.66 -1.07
N TRP A 278 -13.56 4.10 -1.23
CA TRP A 278 -12.49 3.88 -0.24
C TRP A 278 -12.14 2.39 -0.06
N ASN A 279 -12.08 1.61 -1.14
CA ASN A 279 -11.86 0.15 -1.11
C ASN A 279 -12.90 -0.62 -0.28
N GLY A 280 -14.10 -0.05 -0.11
CA GLY A 280 -15.18 -0.65 0.69
C GLY A 280 -16.31 -1.28 -0.11
N ASN A 281 -16.42 -1.00 -1.41
CA ASN A 281 -17.51 -1.45 -2.27
C ASN A 281 -17.02 -2.25 -3.47
N PHE A 282 -17.45 -3.50 -3.58
CA PHE A 282 -17.09 -4.44 -4.66
C PHE A 282 -18.24 -4.69 -5.66
N GLU A 283 -19.37 -4.00 -5.53
CA GLU A 283 -20.49 -4.10 -6.47
C GLU A 283 -20.15 -3.73 -7.92
N PRO A 284 -19.17 -2.82 -8.20
CA PRO A 284 -18.80 -2.51 -9.57
C PRO A 284 -18.19 -3.67 -10.37
N PHE A 285 -17.76 -4.74 -9.71
CA PHE A 285 -17.14 -5.87 -10.39
C PHE A 285 -18.19 -6.87 -10.88
N ASN A 286 -18.29 -7.03 -12.21
CA ASN A 286 -19.16 -8.01 -12.86
C ASN A 286 -18.37 -9.23 -13.34
N ASP A 287 -17.18 -9.02 -13.89
CA ASP A 287 -16.24 -10.05 -14.31
C ASP A 287 -15.03 -10.04 -13.36
N TRP A 288 -15.27 -10.48 -12.12
CA TRP A 288 -14.28 -10.42 -11.03
C TRP A 288 -13.08 -11.35 -11.18
N LYS A 289 -13.03 -12.18 -12.21
CA LYS A 289 -11.95 -13.16 -12.47
C LYS A 289 -11.47 -13.08 -13.92
N PHE A 290 -11.21 -11.88 -14.41
CA PHE A 290 -10.75 -11.66 -15.78
C PHE A 290 -9.27 -11.95 -16.02
N ASP A 291 -8.52 -12.32 -14.98
CA ASP A 291 -7.13 -12.75 -15.02
C ASP A 291 -6.92 -13.87 -14.00
N ASP A 292 -5.97 -14.78 -14.26
CA ASP A 292 -5.74 -15.94 -13.40
C ASP A 292 -4.98 -15.62 -12.10
N LYS A 293 -4.37 -14.43 -12.01
CA LYS A 293 -3.55 -14.00 -10.87
C LYS A 293 -4.11 -12.71 -10.27
N LEU A 294 -5.39 -12.74 -9.90
CA LEU A 294 -6.06 -11.64 -9.23
C LEU A 294 -6.15 -11.86 -7.74
N MET A 295 -6.07 -10.75 -7.01
CA MET A 295 -6.36 -10.61 -5.60
C MET A 295 -7.10 -9.30 -5.38
N TYR A 296 -7.94 -9.22 -4.34
CA TYR A 296 -8.61 -7.98 -3.98
C TYR A 296 -8.05 -7.39 -2.69
N THR A 297 -8.08 -6.06 -2.60
CA THR A 297 -7.75 -5.31 -1.39
C THR A 297 -8.98 -4.55 -0.89
N CYS A 298 -9.12 -4.49 0.42
CA CYS A 298 -10.17 -3.72 1.09
C CYS A 298 -9.57 -2.91 2.23
N HIS A 299 -10.22 -1.80 2.58
CA HIS A 299 -9.79 -0.93 3.67
C HIS A 299 -10.88 -0.80 4.73
N ARG A 300 -10.46 -0.64 5.98
CA ARG A 300 -11.38 -0.46 7.09
C ARG A 300 -10.82 0.47 8.15
N TYR A 301 -11.48 1.59 8.34
CA TYR A 301 -11.19 2.54 9.40
C TYR A 301 -12.39 2.70 10.32
N GLY A 302 -12.16 2.50 11.63
CA GLY A 302 -13.20 2.67 12.65
C GLY A 302 -14.35 1.67 12.63
N GLY A 303 -15.40 1.97 13.39
CA GLY A 303 -16.55 1.10 13.63
C GLY A 303 -16.25 -0.03 14.60
N GLU A 304 -17.19 -0.95 14.76
CA GLU A 304 -17.03 -2.08 15.66
C GLU A 304 -16.03 -3.12 15.10
N PRO A 305 -15.09 -3.62 15.92
CA PRO A 305 -14.10 -4.62 15.50
C PRO A 305 -14.72 -6.02 15.52
N THR A 306 -15.75 -6.25 14.70
CA THR A 306 -16.48 -7.51 14.65
C THR A 306 -16.49 -8.11 13.25
N GLN A 307 -16.63 -9.42 13.15
CA GLN A 307 -16.79 -10.11 11.87
C GLN A 307 -18.01 -9.60 11.10
N ALA A 308 -19.11 -9.28 11.77
CA ALA A 308 -20.30 -8.73 11.12
C ALA A 308 -20.01 -7.44 10.36
N ALA A 309 -19.07 -6.61 10.84
CA ALA A 309 -18.68 -5.37 10.19
C ALA A 309 -17.95 -5.57 8.85
N ILE A 310 -17.38 -6.76 8.62
CA ILE A 310 -16.68 -7.12 7.38
C ILE A 310 -17.38 -8.25 6.61
N GLN A 311 -18.61 -8.61 7.01
CA GLN A 311 -19.30 -9.77 6.42
C GLN A 311 -19.46 -9.63 4.90
N LYS A 312 -19.79 -8.44 4.38
CA LYS A 312 -19.90 -8.21 2.93
C LYS A 312 -18.59 -8.49 2.18
N ILE A 313 -17.44 -8.19 2.81
CA ILE A 313 -16.12 -8.46 2.26
C ILE A 313 -15.87 -9.97 2.23
N ILE A 314 -16.19 -10.64 3.32
CA ILE A 314 -16.11 -12.12 3.41
C ILE A 314 -16.99 -12.78 2.35
N ASP A 315 -18.25 -12.32 2.21
CA ASP A 315 -19.19 -12.84 1.22
C ASP A 315 -18.69 -12.65 -0.21
N PHE A 316 -18.07 -11.50 -0.52
CA PHE A 316 -17.46 -11.26 -1.81
C PHE A 316 -16.26 -12.20 -2.06
N ARG A 317 -15.35 -12.37 -1.09
CA ARG A 317 -14.26 -13.33 -1.17
C ARG A 317 -14.78 -14.74 -1.43
N ASP A 318 -15.81 -15.14 -0.70
CA ASP A 318 -16.37 -16.49 -0.80
C ASP A 318 -17.14 -16.71 -2.11
N LYS A 319 -17.77 -15.66 -2.64
CA LYS A 319 -18.39 -15.68 -3.97
C LYS A 319 -17.36 -15.80 -5.09
N THR A 320 -16.29 -15.01 -5.04
CA THR A 320 -15.28 -14.92 -6.10
C THR A 320 -14.29 -16.07 -6.07
N GLN A 321 -14.09 -16.70 -4.91
CA GLN A 321 -13.04 -17.69 -4.66
C GLN A 321 -11.63 -17.14 -5.00
N LEU A 322 -11.40 -15.84 -4.72
CA LEU A 322 -10.12 -15.16 -4.90
C LEU A 322 -9.59 -14.68 -3.54
N PRO A 323 -8.26 -14.52 -3.39
CA PRO A 323 -7.71 -13.98 -2.16
C PRO A 323 -8.15 -12.54 -1.97
N MET A 324 -8.35 -12.18 -0.71
CA MET A 324 -8.53 -10.80 -0.29
C MET A 324 -7.62 -10.52 0.91
N TYR A 325 -7.13 -9.31 1.01
CA TYR A 325 -6.45 -8.85 2.20
C TYR A 325 -6.95 -7.46 2.61
N MET A 326 -6.72 -7.15 3.88
CA MET A 326 -7.01 -5.82 4.41
C MET A 326 -5.76 -4.96 4.17
N GLY A 327 -5.78 -4.16 3.09
CA GLY A 327 -4.65 -3.31 2.67
C GLY A 327 -4.37 -2.20 3.68
N GLU A 328 -5.43 -1.67 4.28
CA GLU A 328 -5.33 -0.67 5.33
C GLU A 328 -6.38 -0.91 6.41
N ILE A 329 -5.94 -0.79 7.66
CA ILE A 329 -6.81 -0.76 8.83
C ILE A 329 -6.34 0.31 9.80
N GLY A 330 -7.26 0.95 10.49
CA GLY A 330 -6.91 1.93 11.50
C GLY A 330 -8.09 2.37 12.37
N HIS A 331 -7.74 2.77 13.58
CA HIS A 331 -8.60 3.49 14.52
C HIS A 331 -7.74 4.14 15.59
N ASN A 332 -8.35 4.93 16.46
CA ASN A 332 -7.66 5.75 17.44
C ASN A 332 -6.93 4.98 18.55
N THR A 333 -7.05 3.65 18.62
CA THR A 333 -6.41 2.84 19.67
C THR A 333 -5.81 1.54 19.14
N ASP A 334 -4.65 1.16 19.67
CA ASP A 334 -4.00 -0.13 19.40
C ASP A 334 -4.90 -1.31 19.78
N GLN A 335 -5.72 -1.15 20.84
CA GLN A 335 -6.66 -2.18 21.27
C GLN A 335 -7.68 -2.50 20.20
N TRP A 336 -8.24 -1.50 19.51
CA TRP A 336 -9.17 -1.72 18.42
C TRP A 336 -8.52 -2.51 17.27
N GLN A 337 -7.29 -2.15 16.90
CA GLN A 337 -6.55 -2.87 15.84
C GLN A 337 -6.32 -4.33 16.23
N ALA A 338 -5.87 -4.57 17.47
CA ALA A 338 -5.65 -5.92 17.97
C ALA A 338 -6.94 -6.75 18.01
N ASP A 339 -8.06 -6.17 18.40
CA ASP A 339 -9.36 -6.86 18.44
C ASP A 339 -9.88 -7.09 17.04
N PHE A 340 -9.73 -6.14 16.12
CA PHE A 340 -10.10 -6.30 14.72
C PHE A 340 -9.32 -7.43 14.06
N CYS A 341 -8.00 -7.48 14.24
CA CYS A 341 -7.16 -8.56 13.69
C CYS A 341 -7.59 -9.96 14.16
N LYS A 342 -8.12 -10.09 15.39
CA LYS A 342 -8.64 -11.37 15.90
C LYS A 342 -9.92 -11.82 15.20
N THR A 343 -10.66 -10.91 14.58
CA THR A 343 -11.91 -11.21 13.87
C THR A 343 -11.69 -11.61 12.41
N MET A 344 -10.48 -11.40 11.89
CA MET A 344 -10.15 -11.72 10.52
C MET A 344 -10.15 -13.23 10.31
N PRO A 345 -10.89 -13.75 9.31
CA PRO A 345 -10.84 -15.16 8.97
C PRO A 345 -9.48 -15.49 8.35
N THR A 346 -8.85 -16.52 8.88
CA THR A 346 -7.59 -17.10 8.38
C THR A 346 -7.81 -17.98 7.16
#